data_ba73d4df753849bfc84610f97c64c449
#
_entry.id   ba73d4df753849bfc84610f97c64c449
#
_cell.length_a   1.000
_cell.length_b   1.000
_cell.length_c   1.000
_cell.angle_alpha   90.00
_cell.angle_beta   90.00
_cell.angle_gamma   90.00
#
_symmetry.space_group_name_H-M   'P 1'
#
loop_
_entity.id
_entity.type
_entity.pdbx_description
1 polymer ?
#
loop_
_entity_poly.entity_id
_entity_poly.type
_entity_poly.pdbx_seq_one_letter_code
_entity_poly.pdbx_strand_id
1 'polypeptide(L)'
;MIKTRGLITKVQPYKDNHLMINIYSQDYGKKSLIVFGGKSKKKRSSMIVGSINNFEFSTKDNVCKLSEVQLSHNWFLYNKHQLKLIDYACYMIDRLLFIEDNNSLVIDAYEELVNNLNDKKDYMISFFILELNILKSSGYEPNLSYSIISKILPIEKYKDQDLTVLFNLLDQNKEF
;
A
#
# COMPACT_ATOMS: atom_id res chain seq x y z
N MET A 1 -23.27 -6.30 -3.56
CA MET A 1 -21.86 -6.62 -3.83
C MET A 1 -21.08 -5.35 -3.95
N ILE A 2 -19.93 -5.27 -3.32
CA ILE A 2 -19.05 -4.10 -3.26
C ILE A 2 -17.85 -4.40 -4.16
N LYS A 3 -17.51 -3.46 -5.04
CA LYS A 3 -16.31 -3.53 -5.88
C LYS A 3 -15.37 -2.41 -5.48
N THR A 4 -14.10 -2.73 -5.33
CA THR A 4 -13.06 -1.74 -5.02
C THR A 4 -11.70 -2.21 -5.49
N ARG A 5 -10.81 -1.25 -5.71
CA ARG A 5 -9.39 -1.47 -5.95
C ARG A 5 -8.64 -1.31 -4.63
N GLY A 6 -7.68 -2.17 -4.37
CA GLY A 6 -6.94 -2.11 -3.13
C GLY A 6 -5.68 -2.96 -3.12
N LEU A 7 -4.91 -2.80 -2.06
CA LEU A 7 -3.65 -3.47 -1.76
C LEU A 7 -3.88 -4.60 -0.76
N ILE A 8 -3.34 -5.80 -1.00
CA ILE A 8 -3.29 -6.84 0.02
C ILE A 8 -2.14 -6.54 0.98
N THR A 9 -2.46 -6.19 2.23
CA THR A 9 -1.45 -5.89 3.25
C THR A 9 -1.06 -7.09 4.09
N LYS A 10 -1.96 -8.08 4.22
CA LYS A 10 -1.71 -9.28 5.02
C LYS A 10 -2.53 -10.47 4.53
N VAL A 11 -1.95 -11.65 4.61
CA VAL A 11 -2.62 -12.93 4.36
C VAL A 11 -2.33 -13.87 5.51
N GLN A 12 -3.36 -14.46 6.10
CA GLN A 12 -3.22 -15.40 7.23
C GLN A 12 -4.20 -16.57 7.13
N PRO A 13 -3.84 -17.75 7.66
CA PRO A 13 -4.77 -18.86 7.78
C PRO A 13 -5.99 -18.47 8.63
N TYR A 14 -7.17 -18.92 8.22
CA TYR A 14 -8.40 -18.73 8.97
C TYR A 14 -9.22 -20.00 8.89
N LYS A 15 -9.55 -20.58 10.06
CA LYS A 15 -10.28 -21.88 10.18
C LYS A 15 -9.87 -22.87 9.08
N ASP A 16 -10.27 -24.07 9.12
CA ASP A 16 -9.99 -25.17 8.21
C ASP A 16 -9.26 -24.83 6.88
N ASN A 17 -10.03 -24.64 5.81
CA ASN A 17 -9.49 -24.42 4.46
C ASN A 17 -9.63 -22.96 3.97
N HIS A 18 -9.85 -22.00 4.89
CA HIS A 18 -10.06 -20.61 4.57
C HIS A 18 -8.80 -19.78 4.81
N LEU A 19 -8.73 -18.63 4.17
CA LEU A 19 -7.78 -17.56 4.46
C LEU A 19 -8.52 -16.32 4.93
N MET A 20 -7.86 -15.50 5.73
CA MET A 20 -8.25 -14.12 5.98
C MET A 20 -7.20 -13.22 5.35
N ILE A 21 -7.64 -12.26 4.55
CA ILE A 21 -6.78 -11.23 3.97
C ILE A 21 -7.17 -9.89 4.52
N ASN A 22 -6.17 -9.06 4.85
CA ASN A 22 -6.38 -7.64 5.08
C ASN A 22 -6.08 -6.92 3.78
N ILE A 23 -6.98 -6.03 3.41
CA ILE A 23 -6.78 -5.12 2.28
C ILE A 23 -6.84 -3.68 2.76
N TYR A 24 -6.11 -2.80 2.09
CA TYR A 24 -6.31 -1.37 2.16
C TYR A 24 -6.87 -0.91 0.82
N SER A 25 -8.08 -0.36 0.84
CA SER A 25 -8.79 0.03 -0.37
C SER A 25 -8.95 1.54 -0.46
N GLN A 26 -8.97 2.04 -1.69
CA GLN A 26 -9.12 3.45 -2.00
C GLN A 26 -10.45 4.03 -1.49
N ASP A 27 -11.53 3.24 -1.54
CA ASP A 27 -12.88 3.73 -1.24
C ASP A 27 -13.33 3.39 0.18
N TYR A 28 -12.77 2.35 0.80
CA TYR A 28 -13.29 1.78 2.05
C TYR A 28 -12.22 1.65 3.14
N GLY A 29 -11.01 2.17 2.93
CA GLY A 29 -9.91 2.01 3.87
C GLY A 29 -9.56 0.55 4.14
N LYS A 30 -9.19 0.22 5.38
CA LYS A 30 -8.84 -1.15 5.77
C LYS A 30 -10.08 -2.04 5.91
N LYS A 31 -10.01 -3.22 5.30
CA LYS A 31 -11.01 -4.27 5.44
C LYS A 31 -10.36 -5.64 5.60
N SER A 32 -10.96 -6.47 6.46
CA SER A 32 -10.59 -7.90 6.57
C SER A 32 -11.61 -8.74 5.83
N LEU A 33 -11.15 -9.52 4.86
CA LEU A 33 -12.00 -10.34 4.00
C LEU A 33 -11.72 -11.83 4.23
N ILE A 34 -12.76 -12.62 4.35
CA ILE A 34 -12.66 -14.08 4.43
C ILE A 34 -12.70 -14.66 3.01
N VAL A 35 -11.70 -15.45 2.69
CA VAL A 35 -11.55 -16.17 1.41
C VAL A 35 -11.90 -17.63 1.62
N PHE A 36 -13.12 -18.02 1.27
CA PHE A 36 -13.56 -19.41 1.38
C PHE A 36 -12.77 -20.32 0.43
N GLY A 37 -12.23 -21.42 0.96
CA GLY A 37 -11.38 -22.33 0.19
C GLY A 37 -10.06 -21.66 -0.26
N GLY A 38 -9.62 -20.61 0.42
CA GLY A 38 -8.45 -19.82 0.05
C GLY A 38 -7.13 -20.56 0.10
N LYS A 39 -7.05 -21.68 0.85
CA LYS A 39 -5.85 -22.54 0.86
C LYS A 39 -5.69 -23.38 -0.41
N SER A 40 -6.71 -23.45 -1.27
CA SER A 40 -6.58 -24.15 -2.56
C SER A 40 -5.49 -23.48 -3.42
N LYS A 41 -4.73 -24.28 -4.15
CA LYS A 41 -3.60 -23.83 -4.98
C LYS A 41 -3.99 -22.69 -5.93
N LYS A 42 -5.17 -22.80 -6.56
CA LYS A 42 -5.71 -21.81 -7.49
C LYS A 42 -5.98 -20.46 -6.83
N LYS A 43 -6.61 -20.44 -5.66
CA LYS A 43 -6.94 -19.17 -4.97
C LYS A 43 -5.72 -18.57 -4.27
N ARG A 44 -4.88 -19.41 -3.68
CA ARG A 44 -3.68 -18.95 -2.97
C ARG A 44 -2.71 -18.19 -3.87
N SER A 45 -2.60 -18.55 -5.16
CA SER A 45 -1.71 -17.88 -6.11
C SER A 45 -2.10 -16.43 -6.42
N SER A 46 -3.35 -16.05 -6.18
CA SER A 46 -3.82 -14.66 -6.34
C SER A 46 -3.83 -13.85 -5.04
N MET A 47 -3.49 -14.48 -3.89
CA MET A 47 -3.46 -13.80 -2.59
C MET A 47 -2.01 -13.49 -2.19
N ILE A 48 -1.41 -12.52 -2.85
CA ILE A 48 -0.01 -12.14 -2.65
C ILE A 48 0.04 -10.83 -1.87
N VAL A 49 0.72 -10.80 -0.73
CA VAL A 49 0.97 -9.57 0.04
C VAL A 49 1.71 -8.58 -0.85
N GLY A 50 1.29 -7.34 -0.82
CA GLY A 50 1.84 -6.28 -1.66
C GLY A 50 1.18 -6.17 -3.04
N SER A 51 0.33 -7.11 -3.46
CA SER A 51 -0.35 -7.00 -4.75
C SER A 51 -1.54 -6.05 -4.69
N ILE A 52 -1.68 -5.21 -5.72
CA ILE A 52 -2.86 -4.38 -5.95
C ILE A 52 -3.81 -5.15 -6.86
N ASN A 53 -5.07 -5.23 -6.44
CA ASN A 53 -6.08 -6.04 -7.11
C ASN A 53 -7.42 -5.33 -7.13
N ASN A 54 -8.28 -5.75 -8.05
CA ASN A 54 -9.71 -5.44 -7.99
C ASN A 54 -10.40 -6.53 -7.18
N PHE A 55 -11.11 -6.10 -6.14
CA PHE A 55 -11.83 -6.98 -5.22
C PHE A 55 -13.33 -6.84 -5.43
N GLU A 56 -14.02 -7.97 -5.40
CA GLU A 56 -15.47 -8.01 -5.26
C GLU A 56 -15.82 -8.78 -4.00
N PHE A 57 -16.53 -8.15 -3.08
CA PHE A 57 -16.92 -8.76 -1.81
C PHE A 57 -18.33 -8.36 -1.36
N SER A 58 -18.88 -9.17 -0.48
CA SER A 58 -20.16 -8.90 0.19
C SER A 58 -19.97 -8.83 1.70
N THR A 59 -20.76 -7.98 2.35
CA THR A 59 -20.79 -7.89 3.82
C THR A 59 -22.14 -8.43 4.31
N LYS A 60 -22.09 -9.41 5.21
CA LYS A 60 -23.24 -9.93 5.93
C LYS A 60 -22.83 -10.20 7.38
N ASP A 61 -23.62 -9.71 8.35
CA ASP A 61 -23.39 -9.91 9.78
C ASP A 61 -21.96 -9.49 10.22
N ASN A 62 -21.50 -8.34 9.74
CA ASN A 62 -20.13 -7.81 9.94
C ASN A 62 -18.99 -8.70 9.38
N VAL A 63 -19.30 -9.71 8.57
CA VAL A 63 -18.31 -10.56 7.92
C VAL A 63 -18.23 -10.20 6.46
N CYS A 64 -17.04 -9.77 6.01
CA CYS A 64 -16.75 -9.50 4.61
C CYS A 64 -16.25 -10.79 3.93
N LYS A 65 -16.98 -11.23 2.89
CA LYS A 65 -16.63 -12.43 2.11
C LYS A 65 -16.12 -12.03 0.75
N LEU A 66 -14.91 -12.43 0.42
CA LEU A 66 -14.35 -12.23 -0.91
C LEU A 66 -15.06 -13.15 -1.92
N SER A 67 -15.58 -12.56 -2.98
CA SER A 67 -16.19 -13.27 -4.11
C SER A 67 -15.17 -13.48 -5.24
N GLU A 68 -14.49 -12.39 -5.64
CA GLU A 68 -13.53 -12.40 -6.75
C GLU A 68 -12.32 -11.51 -6.46
N VAL A 69 -11.18 -11.87 -7.03
CA VAL A 69 -9.96 -11.08 -7.06
C VAL A 69 -9.31 -11.20 -8.44
N GLN A 70 -8.96 -10.06 -9.04
CA GLN A 70 -8.25 -9.99 -10.31
C GLN A 70 -6.90 -9.34 -10.08
N LEU A 71 -5.82 -10.08 -10.34
CA LEU A 71 -4.45 -9.62 -10.24
C LEU A 71 -4.19 -8.51 -11.27
N SER A 72 -3.73 -7.36 -10.81
CA SER A 72 -3.38 -6.23 -11.67
C SER A 72 -1.89 -6.15 -12.01
N HIS A 73 -1.01 -6.87 -11.28
CA HIS A 73 0.44 -6.76 -11.44
C HIS A 73 1.18 -8.09 -11.29
N ASN A 74 2.26 -8.28 -12.06
CA ASN A 74 3.13 -9.46 -12.00
C ASN A 74 4.28 -9.25 -10.99
N TRP A 75 4.23 -9.94 -9.87
CA TRP A 75 5.17 -9.85 -8.75
C TRP A 75 6.40 -10.75 -8.87
N PHE A 76 6.51 -11.56 -9.91
CA PHE A 76 7.52 -12.61 -10.06
C PHE A 76 8.95 -12.12 -10.36
N LEU A 77 9.16 -10.82 -10.50
CA LEU A 77 10.43 -10.24 -10.94
C LEU A 77 11.24 -9.58 -9.81
N TYR A 78 10.74 -9.56 -8.57
CA TYR A 78 11.40 -8.87 -7.47
C TYR A 78 12.50 -9.72 -6.82
N ASN A 79 13.63 -9.06 -6.55
CA ASN A 79 14.69 -9.65 -5.73
C ASN A 79 14.32 -9.63 -4.24
N LYS A 80 15.12 -10.32 -3.41
CA LYS A 80 14.89 -10.45 -1.97
C LYS A 80 14.80 -9.12 -1.22
N HIS A 81 15.58 -8.10 -1.64
CA HIS A 81 15.57 -6.79 -0.99
C HIS A 81 14.31 -6.01 -1.32
N GLN A 82 13.88 -6.05 -2.58
CA GLN A 82 12.63 -5.45 -3.03
C GLN A 82 11.42 -6.06 -2.33
N LEU A 83 11.37 -7.40 -2.21
CA LEU A 83 10.30 -8.09 -1.48
C LEU A 83 10.25 -7.66 0.00
N LYS A 84 11.39 -7.50 0.67
CA LYS A 84 11.42 -7.01 2.06
C LYS A 84 10.91 -5.58 2.18
N LEU A 85 11.21 -4.72 1.21
CA LEU A 85 10.71 -3.35 1.19
C LEU A 85 9.18 -3.31 1.01
N ILE A 86 8.66 -4.13 0.11
CA ILE A 86 7.21 -4.31 -0.12
C ILE A 86 6.52 -4.81 1.16
N ASP A 87 7.07 -5.85 1.79
CA ASP A 87 6.54 -6.38 3.04
C ASP A 87 6.53 -5.33 4.16
N TYR A 88 7.59 -4.52 4.24
CA TYR A 88 7.67 -3.43 5.22
C TYR A 88 6.65 -2.32 4.93
N ALA A 89 6.48 -1.92 3.68
CA ALA A 89 5.45 -0.95 3.26
C ALA A 89 4.04 -1.46 3.62
N CYS A 90 3.74 -2.71 3.30
CA CYS A 90 2.45 -3.35 3.67
C CYS A 90 2.25 -3.41 5.18
N TYR A 91 3.32 -3.71 5.94
CA TYR A 91 3.27 -3.73 7.39
C TYR A 91 2.94 -2.34 7.96
N MET A 92 3.57 -1.28 7.46
CA MET A 92 3.27 0.10 7.89
C MET A 92 1.81 0.46 7.61
N ILE A 93 1.32 0.20 6.40
CA ILE A 93 -0.07 0.47 6.01
C ILE A 93 -1.04 -0.31 6.91
N ASP A 94 -0.76 -1.60 7.18
CA ASP A 94 -1.61 -2.43 8.03
C ASP A 94 -1.61 -1.98 9.50
N ARG A 95 -0.51 -1.40 10.00
CA ARG A 95 -0.35 -1.06 11.42
C ARG A 95 -0.71 0.37 11.75
N LEU A 96 -0.37 1.31 10.88
CA LEU A 96 -0.46 2.73 11.20
C LEU A 96 -1.78 3.36 10.73
N LEU A 97 -2.39 2.86 9.64
CA LEU A 97 -3.63 3.43 9.16
C LEU A 97 -4.85 2.89 9.94
N PHE A 98 -5.83 3.73 10.14
CA PHE A 98 -7.09 3.36 10.80
C PHE A 98 -8.04 2.61 9.84
N ILE A 99 -9.05 1.94 10.43
CA ILE A 99 -10.00 1.10 9.66
C ILE A 99 -10.82 1.94 8.66
N GLU A 100 -11.13 3.17 8.98
CA GLU A 100 -11.99 4.07 8.19
C GLU A 100 -11.19 5.04 7.31
N ASP A 101 -9.86 4.99 7.38
CA ASP A 101 -9.01 5.85 6.58
C ASP A 101 -8.95 5.34 5.14
N ASN A 102 -9.56 6.10 4.22
CA ASN A 102 -9.68 5.78 2.80
C ASN A 102 -8.89 6.76 1.91
N ASN A 103 -7.70 7.14 2.32
CA ASN A 103 -6.86 8.07 1.58
C ASN A 103 -6.26 7.41 0.32
N SER A 104 -6.68 7.86 -0.86
CA SER A 104 -6.18 7.35 -2.14
C SER A 104 -4.68 7.60 -2.33
N LEU A 105 -4.15 8.70 -1.78
CA LEU A 105 -2.73 9.06 -1.92
C LEU A 105 -1.78 7.99 -1.38
N VAL A 106 -2.21 7.17 -0.42
CA VAL A 106 -1.39 6.05 0.08
C VAL A 106 -1.26 4.96 -0.98
N ILE A 107 -2.35 4.62 -1.68
CA ILE A 107 -2.32 3.62 -2.75
C ILE A 107 -1.51 4.12 -3.93
N ASP A 108 -1.70 5.39 -4.33
CA ASP A 108 -1.00 6.00 -5.44
C ASP A 108 0.52 6.06 -5.17
N ALA A 109 0.92 6.46 -3.96
CA ALA A 109 2.32 6.46 -3.54
C ALA A 109 2.93 5.04 -3.48
N TYR A 110 2.14 4.05 -3.07
CA TYR A 110 2.58 2.66 -3.09
C TYR A 110 2.76 2.14 -4.53
N GLU A 111 1.88 2.49 -5.45
CA GLU A 111 2.03 2.14 -6.87
C GLU A 111 3.27 2.77 -7.49
N GLU A 112 3.51 4.04 -7.19
CA GLU A 112 4.72 4.75 -7.62
C GLU A 112 5.98 4.03 -7.16
N LEU A 113 6.03 3.64 -5.87
CA LEU A 113 7.12 2.84 -5.32
C LEU A 113 7.33 1.54 -6.11
N VAL A 114 6.25 0.81 -6.36
CA VAL A 114 6.27 -0.47 -7.07
C VAL A 114 6.74 -0.30 -8.51
N ASN A 115 6.26 0.74 -9.20
CA ASN A 115 6.67 1.05 -10.57
C ASN A 115 8.18 1.38 -10.63
N ASN A 116 8.70 2.17 -9.70
CA ASN A 116 10.12 2.50 -9.62
C ASN A 116 10.98 1.25 -9.33
N LEU A 117 10.50 0.33 -8.49
CA LEU A 117 11.16 -0.96 -8.26
C LEU A 117 11.21 -1.81 -9.53
N ASN A 118 10.13 -1.85 -10.32
CA ASN A 118 10.06 -2.59 -11.58
C ASN A 118 11.01 -2.02 -12.63
N ASP A 119 11.04 -0.70 -12.75
CA ASP A 119 11.86 0.03 -13.70
C ASP A 119 13.35 0.08 -13.30
N LYS A 120 13.70 -0.51 -12.14
CA LYS A 120 15.05 -0.45 -11.54
C LYS A 120 15.55 0.97 -11.30
N LYS A 121 14.63 1.91 -11.12
CA LYS A 121 14.93 3.29 -10.74
C LYS A 121 15.28 3.39 -9.27
N ASP A 122 15.82 4.53 -8.86
CA ASP A 122 16.01 4.83 -7.44
C ASP A 122 14.64 5.05 -6.78
N TYR A 123 14.29 4.16 -5.88
CA TYR A 123 12.98 4.11 -5.21
C TYR A 123 12.95 4.85 -3.86
N MET A 124 14.06 5.43 -3.43
CA MET A 124 14.14 6.03 -2.09
C MET A 124 13.16 7.20 -1.91
N ILE A 125 12.99 8.02 -2.95
CA ILE A 125 12.05 9.16 -2.91
C ILE A 125 10.61 8.65 -2.86
N SER A 126 10.23 7.72 -3.73
CA SER A 126 8.86 7.17 -3.74
C SER A 126 8.54 6.43 -2.43
N PHE A 127 9.52 5.76 -1.83
CA PHE A 127 9.36 5.17 -0.51
C PHE A 127 9.15 6.23 0.57
N PHE A 128 9.92 7.32 0.56
CA PHE A 128 9.75 8.42 1.50
C PHE A 128 8.40 9.15 1.33
N ILE A 129 7.94 9.34 0.09
CA ILE A 129 6.60 9.89 -0.20
C ILE A 129 5.50 8.98 0.38
N LEU A 130 5.65 7.67 0.26
CA LEU A 130 4.72 6.71 0.87
C LEU A 130 4.68 6.85 2.40
N GLU A 131 5.85 6.92 3.06
CA GLU A 131 5.94 7.10 4.51
C GLU A 131 5.24 8.40 4.96
N LEU A 132 5.47 9.52 4.25
CA LEU A 132 4.80 10.78 4.54
C LEU A 132 3.28 10.70 4.38
N ASN A 133 2.78 10.06 3.34
CA ASN A 133 1.34 9.89 3.15
C ASN A 133 0.72 9.01 4.25
N ILE A 134 1.42 7.94 4.67
CA ILE A 134 0.98 7.11 5.80
C ILE A 134 0.92 7.93 7.09
N LEU A 135 1.94 8.73 7.40
CA LEU A 135 1.98 9.58 8.58
C LEU A 135 0.84 10.61 8.58
N LYS A 136 0.63 11.30 7.45
CA LYS A 136 -0.49 12.25 7.31
C LYS A 136 -1.84 11.57 7.52
N SER A 137 -2.07 10.43 6.88
CA SER A 137 -3.30 9.66 7.05
C SER A 137 -3.52 9.16 8.47
N SER A 138 -2.44 8.94 9.23
CA SER A 138 -2.51 8.59 10.65
C SER A 138 -2.80 9.79 11.57
N GLY A 139 -3.01 10.98 11.01
CA GLY A 139 -3.21 12.22 11.77
C GLY A 139 -1.92 12.80 12.35
N TYR A 140 -0.76 12.30 11.92
CA TYR A 140 0.53 12.85 12.30
C TYR A 140 1.00 13.83 11.23
N GLU A 141 1.09 15.11 11.57
CA GLU A 141 1.65 16.14 10.69
C GLU A 141 3.14 16.33 11.00
N PRO A 142 4.03 15.70 10.25
CA PRO A 142 5.45 15.89 10.47
C PRO A 142 5.82 17.32 10.09
N ASN A 143 6.36 18.07 11.04
CA ASN A 143 6.92 19.42 10.77
C ASN A 143 8.25 19.27 10.02
N LEU A 144 8.16 18.87 8.75
CA LEU A 144 9.28 18.65 7.87
C LEU A 144 9.50 19.85 6.98
N SER A 145 10.53 20.65 7.27
CA SER A 145 11.00 21.70 6.37
C SER A 145 11.92 21.10 5.29
N TYR A 146 12.00 21.78 4.14
CA TYR A 146 12.97 21.43 3.08
C TYR A 146 14.40 21.25 3.64
N SER A 147 14.82 22.08 4.61
CA SER A 147 16.14 22.01 5.23
C SER A 147 16.38 20.71 6.03
N ILE A 148 15.33 20.12 6.59
CA ILE A 148 15.43 18.82 7.29
C ILE A 148 15.51 17.69 6.27
N ILE A 149 14.67 17.75 5.25
CA ILE A 149 14.61 16.69 4.21
C ILE A 149 15.89 16.64 3.38
N SER A 150 16.47 17.78 3.02
CA SER A 150 17.74 17.82 2.31
C SER A 150 18.93 17.27 3.11
N LYS A 151 18.80 17.16 4.43
CA LYS A 151 19.78 16.48 5.30
C LYS A 151 19.55 14.97 5.38
N ILE A 152 18.32 14.52 5.23
CA ILE A 152 17.94 13.10 5.31
C ILE A 152 18.10 12.43 3.95
N LEU A 153 17.62 13.10 2.90
CA LEU A 153 17.73 12.64 1.52
C LEU A 153 18.75 13.53 0.77
N PRO A 154 19.72 12.93 0.08
CA PRO A 154 20.62 13.68 -0.79
C PRO A 154 19.88 14.14 -2.05
N ILE A 155 18.99 15.13 -1.90
CA ILE A 155 18.10 15.63 -2.97
C ILE A 155 18.89 15.98 -4.24
N GLU A 156 20.12 16.43 -4.09
CA GLU A 156 21.00 16.71 -5.24
C GLU A 156 21.26 15.50 -6.14
N LYS A 157 21.23 14.29 -5.57
CA LYS A 157 21.33 13.03 -6.31
C LYS A 157 20.10 12.77 -7.19
N TYR A 158 18.99 13.41 -6.88
CA TYR A 158 17.68 13.16 -7.51
C TYR A 158 17.21 14.31 -8.40
N LYS A 159 18.12 15.20 -8.83
CA LYS A 159 17.79 16.38 -9.67
C LYS A 159 17.06 16.03 -10.97
N ASP A 160 17.29 14.82 -11.48
CA ASP A 160 16.68 14.36 -12.75
C ASP A 160 15.34 13.63 -12.53
N GLN A 161 14.87 13.54 -11.29
CA GLN A 161 13.57 12.94 -10.96
C GLN A 161 12.51 14.01 -10.75
N ASP A 162 11.26 13.66 -11.02
CA ASP A 162 10.13 14.54 -10.72
C ASP A 162 9.88 14.58 -9.21
N LEU A 163 10.39 15.63 -8.56
CA LEU A 163 10.21 15.88 -7.13
C LEU A 163 8.96 16.69 -6.82
N THR A 164 8.11 16.98 -7.81
CA THR A 164 6.94 17.85 -7.67
C THR A 164 6.02 17.36 -6.57
N VAL A 165 5.76 16.04 -6.49
CA VAL A 165 4.91 15.45 -5.45
C VAL A 165 5.53 15.66 -4.07
N LEU A 166 6.84 15.43 -3.92
CA LEU A 166 7.55 15.64 -2.67
C LEU A 166 7.48 17.11 -2.24
N PHE A 167 7.76 18.05 -3.15
CA PHE A 167 7.70 19.48 -2.84
C PHE A 167 6.29 19.94 -2.50
N ASN A 168 5.27 19.47 -3.22
CA ASN A 168 3.88 19.76 -2.90
C ASN A 168 3.47 19.27 -1.49
N LEU A 169 3.93 18.09 -1.10
CA LEU A 169 3.70 17.57 0.25
C LEU A 169 4.36 18.42 1.33
N LEU A 170 5.51 19.02 1.02
CA LEU A 170 6.26 19.89 1.93
C LEU A 170 5.67 21.31 1.99
N ASP A 171 5.21 21.83 0.85
CA ASP A 171 4.66 23.20 0.76
C ASP A 171 3.29 23.31 1.43
N GLN A 172 2.49 22.23 1.45
CA GLN A 172 1.23 22.21 2.19
C GLN A 172 1.41 22.41 3.71
N ASN A 173 2.63 22.26 4.25
CA ASN A 173 2.96 22.51 5.65
C ASN A 173 3.44 23.94 5.93
N LYS A 174 3.40 24.85 4.95
CA LYS A 174 3.81 26.27 5.14
C LYS A 174 2.68 27.23 5.50
N GLU A 175 1.43 26.78 5.50
CA GLU A 175 0.25 27.62 5.77
C GLU A 175 -0.28 27.52 7.19
N PHE A 176 0.62 27.37 8.20
CA PHE A 176 0.27 27.51 9.61
C PHE A 176 1.29 28.34 10.34
#